data_bf69471e57c344e509f71cb54b97bb71
#
_entry.id   bf69471e57c344e509f71cb54b97bb71
#
_cell.length_a   1.000
_cell.length_b   1.000
_cell.length_c   1.000
_cell.angle_alpha   90.00
_cell.angle_beta   90.00
_cell.angle_gamma   90.00
#
_symmetry.space_group_name_H-M   'P 1'
#
loop_
_entity.id
_entity.type
_entity.pdbx_description
1 polymer ?
#
loop_
_entity_poly.entity_id
_entity_poly.type
_entity_poly.pdbx_seq_one_letter_code
_entity_poly.pdbx_strand_id
1 'polypeptide(L)'
;MARKMKTMDGNTAAAHVSYAFTEAAAIYPITPSSPMAESTDQWATQGKKNIFGHPVKLVEMQSEGGAAGTVHGSLAAGALTTTYTASQGLLLMIPNMYKIAGEQMPCVFDVSARALASHALNIFGDHSDVYACRQTGFAMLCSSSVQEVMDLGAVAHLATIKGRVPVLHFFDGFRTSHEIQKIEMWDYDCLLYTSPSPR
;
A
#
# COMPACT_ATOMS: atom_id res chain seq x y z
N MET A 1 13.46 16.97 15.46
CA MET A 1 14.50 15.92 15.62
C MET A 1 14.90 15.41 14.24
N ALA A 2 16.17 15.08 14.02
CA ALA A 2 16.59 14.44 12.76
C ALA A 2 15.98 13.01 12.69
N ARG A 3 15.42 12.65 11.55
CA ARG A 3 14.90 11.30 11.33
C ARG A 3 16.04 10.27 11.33
N LYS A 4 15.75 9.06 11.78
CA LYS A 4 16.73 7.96 11.81
C LYS A 4 16.99 7.47 10.39
N MET A 5 18.28 7.38 10.01
CA MET A 5 18.69 6.80 8.74
C MET A 5 18.62 5.27 8.80
N LYS A 6 18.07 4.63 7.76
CA LYS A 6 18.04 3.17 7.62
C LYS A 6 18.22 2.79 6.15
N THR A 7 18.92 1.69 5.90
CA THR A 7 19.08 1.10 4.55
C THR A 7 17.95 0.11 4.32
N MET A 8 17.18 0.30 3.23
CA MET A 8 16.05 -0.57 2.86
C MET A 8 15.70 -0.39 1.37
N ASP A 9 14.87 -1.27 0.86
CA ASP A 9 14.29 -1.16 -0.48
C ASP A 9 12.93 -0.47 -0.46
N GLY A 10 12.37 -0.21 -1.66
CA GLY A 10 11.09 0.46 -1.81
C GLY A 10 9.91 -0.32 -1.23
N ASN A 11 9.88 -1.64 -1.40
CA ASN A 11 8.83 -2.48 -0.80
C ASN A 11 8.85 -2.41 0.72
N THR A 12 10.05 -2.47 1.33
CA THR A 12 10.19 -2.34 2.78
C THR A 12 9.80 -0.94 3.26
N ALA A 13 10.13 0.11 2.49
CA ALA A 13 9.73 1.48 2.81
C ALA A 13 8.21 1.66 2.77
N ALA A 14 7.54 1.16 1.72
CA ALA A 14 6.08 1.18 1.61
C ALA A 14 5.43 0.38 2.75
N ALA A 15 5.89 -0.85 2.99
CA ALA A 15 5.39 -1.67 4.09
C ALA A 15 5.56 -1.00 5.45
N HIS A 16 6.68 -0.32 5.71
CA HIS A 16 6.91 0.38 6.97
C HIS A 16 5.87 1.46 7.23
N VAL A 17 5.56 2.26 6.23
CA VAL A 17 4.58 3.34 6.37
C VAL A 17 3.16 2.81 6.40
N SER A 18 2.80 1.91 5.49
CA SER A 18 1.45 1.34 5.46
C SER A 18 1.13 0.59 6.75
N TYR A 19 2.09 -0.15 7.31
CA TYR A 19 1.92 -0.84 8.58
C TYR A 19 1.51 0.11 9.72
N ALA A 20 2.07 1.34 9.74
CA ALA A 20 1.74 2.32 10.77
C ALA A 20 0.25 2.66 10.80
N PHE A 21 -0.39 2.77 9.62
CA PHE A 21 -1.77 3.24 9.47
C PHE A 21 -2.79 2.12 9.19
N THR A 22 -2.36 0.86 9.21
CA THR A 22 -3.19 -0.29 8.82
C THR A 22 -3.60 -1.10 10.05
N GLU A 23 -4.88 -1.41 10.17
CA GLU A 23 -5.42 -2.35 11.16
C GLU A 23 -5.54 -3.76 10.54
N ALA A 24 -5.93 -3.84 9.27
CA ALA A 24 -6.00 -5.08 8.51
C ALA A 24 -5.37 -4.93 7.11
N ALA A 25 -4.71 -5.96 6.63
CA ALA A 25 -4.22 -6.06 5.26
C ALA A 25 -4.78 -7.31 4.61
N ALA A 26 -5.42 -7.18 3.46
CA ALA A 26 -5.91 -8.31 2.68
C ALA A 26 -5.13 -8.38 1.37
N ILE A 27 -4.49 -9.53 1.13
CA ILE A 27 -3.55 -9.67 0.01
C ILE A 27 -3.79 -10.95 -0.78
N TYR A 28 -3.25 -10.98 -1.98
CA TYR A 28 -2.93 -12.18 -2.73
C TYR A 28 -1.55 -11.99 -3.34
N PRO A 29 -0.59 -12.92 -3.12
CA PRO A 29 0.80 -12.71 -3.50
C PRO A 29 0.98 -12.51 -5.00
N ILE A 30 1.68 -11.45 -5.39
CA ILE A 30 2.07 -11.18 -6.77
C ILE A 30 3.40 -10.45 -6.83
N THR A 31 4.30 -10.93 -7.69
CA THR A 31 5.59 -10.28 -7.97
C THR A 31 5.38 -8.96 -8.72
N PRO A 32 6.06 -7.85 -8.35
CA PRO A 32 7.12 -7.69 -7.35
C PRO A 32 6.66 -7.12 -6.00
N SER A 33 5.35 -7.10 -5.70
CA SER A 33 4.79 -6.49 -4.50
C SER A 33 4.76 -7.40 -3.26
N SER A 34 4.91 -8.72 -3.43
CA SER A 34 4.86 -9.70 -2.34
C SER A 34 5.73 -9.35 -1.12
N PRO A 35 6.97 -8.80 -1.26
CA PRO A 35 7.78 -8.45 -0.10
C PRO A 35 7.15 -7.42 0.85
N MET A 36 6.20 -6.59 0.38
CA MET A 36 5.43 -5.70 1.27
C MET A 36 4.56 -6.51 2.23
N ALA A 37 3.85 -7.50 1.72
CA ALA A 37 3.01 -8.39 2.51
C ALA A 37 3.85 -9.26 3.47
N GLU A 38 4.96 -9.82 2.98
CA GLU A 38 5.89 -10.63 3.78
C GLU A 38 6.47 -9.84 4.95
N SER A 39 6.88 -8.58 4.72
CA SER A 39 7.35 -7.68 5.78
C SER A 39 6.25 -7.38 6.80
N THR A 40 5.04 -7.14 6.32
CA THR A 40 3.87 -6.88 7.18
C THR A 40 3.54 -8.07 8.06
N ASP A 41 3.50 -9.28 7.49
CA ASP A 41 3.24 -10.52 8.22
C ASP A 41 4.33 -10.81 9.26
N GLN A 42 5.59 -10.68 8.86
CA GLN A 42 6.73 -10.86 9.75
C GLN A 42 6.67 -9.92 10.95
N TRP A 43 6.39 -8.64 10.73
CA TRP A 43 6.31 -7.67 11.82
C TRP A 43 5.09 -7.92 12.72
N ALA A 44 3.96 -8.33 12.14
CA ALA A 44 2.76 -8.68 12.90
C ALA A 44 3.01 -9.89 13.82
N THR A 45 3.65 -10.95 13.30
CA THR A 45 4.01 -12.15 14.10
C THR A 45 5.03 -11.85 15.19
N GLN A 46 5.91 -10.86 14.97
CA GLN A 46 6.84 -10.36 16.00
C GLN A 46 6.16 -9.44 17.04
N GLY A 47 4.87 -9.18 16.91
CA GLY A 47 4.11 -8.33 17.83
C GLY A 47 4.37 -6.83 17.65
N LYS A 48 4.95 -6.39 16.51
CA LYS A 48 5.10 -4.96 16.21
C LYS A 48 3.74 -4.30 16.20
N LYS A 49 3.62 -3.18 16.89
CA LYS A 49 2.38 -2.41 16.95
C LYS A 49 2.35 -1.31 15.89
N ASN A 50 1.18 -1.11 15.28
CA ASN A 50 0.86 0.06 14.48
C ASN A 50 0.65 1.30 15.38
N ILE A 51 0.31 2.45 14.80
CA ILE A 51 0.07 3.68 15.59
C ILE A 51 -1.18 3.60 16.47
N PHE A 52 -2.05 2.61 16.27
CA PHE A 52 -3.26 2.37 17.08
C PHE A 52 -3.00 1.41 18.25
N GLY A 53 -1.76 0.91 18.38
CA GLY A 53 -1.34 0.05 19.49
C GLY A 53 -1.58 -1.44 19.29
N HIS A 54 -1.92 -1.89 18.08
CA HIS A 54 -2.19 -3.28 17.74
C HIS A 54 -1.30 -3.78 16.60
N PRO A 55 -0.95 -5.08 16.54
CA PRO A 55 -0.39 -5.69 15.35
C PRO A 55 -1.39 -5.64 14.17
N VAL A 56 -0.88 -5.51 12.95
CA VAL A 56 -1.71 -5.60 11.74
C VAL A 56 -2.24 -7.03 11.59
N LYS A 57 -3.52 -7.17 11.26
CA LYS A 57 -4.10 -8.46 10.88
C LYS A 57 -3.95 -8.66 9.38
N LEU A 58 -3.00 -9.49 8.97
CA LEU A 58 -2.83 -9.84 7.57
C LEU A 58 -3.64 -11.09 7.23
N VAL A 59 -4.35 -11.06 6.08
CA VAL A 59 -5.14 -12.18 5.56
C VAL A 59 -4.79 -12.40 4.10
N GLU A 60 -4.34 -13.60 3.76
CA GLU A 60 -4.16 -14.02 2.38
C GLU A 60 -5.47 -14.60 1.84
N MET A 61 -5.88 -14.11 0.69
CA MET A 61 -7.13 -14.48 0.02
C MET A 61 -6.88 -15.47 -1.12
N GLN A 62 -7.93 -15.86 -1.84
CA GLN A 62 -7.84 -16.81 -2.95
C GLN A 62 -7.60 -16.14 -4.31
N SER A 63 -7.73 -14.82 -4.36
CA SER A 63 -7.45 -13.99 -5.54
C SER A 63 -7.37 -12.52 -5.14
N GLU A 64 -6.82 -11.70 -6.02
CA GLU A 64 -6.77 -10.24 -5.80
C GLU A 64 -8.18 -9.62 -5.76
N GLY A 65 -9.13 -10.14 -6.54
CA GLY A 65 -10.53 -9.73 -6.46
C GLY A 65 -11.14 -10.03 -5.09
N GLY A 66 -10.80 -11.18 -4.49
CA GLY A 66 -11.15 -11.54 -3.13
C GLY A 66 -10.50 -10.63 -2.09
N ALA A 67 -9.21 -10.31 -2.29
CA ALA A 67 -8.49 -9.35 -1.45
C ALA A 67 -9.16 -7.98 -1.46
N ALA A 68 -9.49 -7.44 -2.64
CA ALA A 68 -10.19 -6.16 -2.76
C ALA A 68 -11.59 -6.18 -2.14
N GLY A 69 -12.32 -7.29 -2.26
CA GLY A 69 -13.61 -7.49 -1.59
C GLY A 69 -13.47 -7.47 -0.06
N THR A 70 -12.41 -8.10 0.47
CA THR A 70 -12.10 -8.09 1.90
C THR A 70 -11.70 -6.69 2.37
N VAL A 71 -10.89 -5.96 1.59
CA VAL A 71 -10.58 -4.55 1.88
C VAL A 71 -11.87 -3.73 1.98
N HIS A 72 -12.74 -3.83 0.97
CA HIS A 72 -14.02 -3.11 0.97
C HIS A 72 -14.88 -3.43 2.20
N GLY A 73 -15.07 -4.72 2.51
CA GLY A 73 -15.87 -5.14 3.66
C GLY A 73 -15.27 -4.70 5.01
N SER A 74 -13.95 -4.76 5.14
CA SER A 74 -13.23 -4.32 6.34
C SER A 74 -13.32 -2.81 6.55
N LEU A 75 -13.17 -2.01 5.47
CA LEU A 75 -13.37 -0.57 5.49
C LEU A 75 -14.81 -0.20 5.89
N ALA A 76 -15.80 -0.91 5.33
CA ALA A 76 -17.21 -0.72 5.70
C ALA A 76 -17.49 -1.03 7.17
N ALA A 77 -16.74 -1.97 7.76
CA ALA A 77 -16.78 -2.28 9.18
C ALA A 77 -16.02 -1.26 10.06
N GLY A 78 -15.33 -0.29 9.45
CA GLY A 78 -14.62 0.80 10.14
C GLY A 78 -13.15 0.55 10.42
N ALA A 79 -12.56 -0.55 9.93
CA ALA A 79 -11.13 -0.80 10.08
C ALA A 79 -10.32 -0.20 8.91
N LEU A 80 -9.26 0.53 9.22
CA LEU A 80 -8.32 1.02 8.20
C LEU A 80 -7.59 -0.16 7.57
N THR A 81 -7.83 -0.37 6.28
CA THR A 81 -7.39 -1.56 5.57
C THR A 81 -6.61 -1.20 4.30
N THR A 82 -5.52 -1.90 4.05
CA THR A 82 -4.68 -1.74 2.87
C THR A 82 -4.52 -3.06 2.10
N THR A 83 -3.97 -2.97 0.88
CA THR A 83 -3.54 -4.12 0.08
C THR A 83 -2.28 -3.80 -0.70
N TYR A 84 -1.56 -4.85 -1.08
CA TYR A 84 -0.32 -4.79 -1.87
C TYR A 84 -0.51 -5.62 -3.12
N THR A 85 -0.28 -5.03 -4.29
CA THR A 85 -0.56 -5.71 -5.57
C THR A 85 0.28 -5.17 -6.73
N ALA A 86 0.08 -5.74 -7.91
CA ALA A 86 0.74 -5.35 -9.16
C ALA A 86 -0.04 -5.91 -10.36
N SER A 87 0.17 -5.33 -11.57
CA SER A 87 -0.18 -5.92 -12.87
C SER A 87 -1.63 -6.43 -12.94
N GLN A 88 -1.85 -7.65 -13.45
CA GLN A 88 -3.18 -8.26 -13.55
C GLN A 88 -3.90 -8.33 -12.22
N GLY A 89 -3.18 -8.47 -11.10
CA GLY A 89 -3.77 -8.45 -9.77
C GLY A 89 -4.51 -7.16 -9.48
N LEU A 90 -3.88 -6.03 -9.82
CA LEU A 90 -4.53 -4.71 -9.69
C LEU A 90 -5.78 -4.60 -10.57
N LEU A 91 -5.74 -5.15 -11.80
CA LEU A 91 -6.90 -5.14 -12.69
C LEU A 91 -8.09 -5.93 -12.14
N LEU A 92 -7.84 -7.04 -11.44
CA LEU A 92 -8.88 -7.82 -10.77
C LEU A 92 -9.54 -7.07 -9.59
N MET A 93 -8.90 -6.02 -9.09
CA MET A 93 -9.43 -5.19 -8.00
C MET A 93 -10.35 -4.05 -8.49
N ILE A 94 -10.32 -3.70 -9.79
CA ILE A 94 -11.03 -2.54 -10.36
C ILE A 94 -12.51 -2.48 -9.95
N PRO A 95 -13.32 -3.55 -10.01
CA PRO A 95 -14.72 -3.47 -9.62
C PRO A 95 -14.94 -3.00 -8.17
N ASN A 96 -14.08 -3.44 -7.25
CA ASN A 96 -14.14 -3.01 -5.85
C ASN A 96 -13.55 -1.59 -5.66
N MET A 97 -12.55 -1.20 -6.45
CA MET A 97 -12.02 0.16 -6.42
C MET A 97 -13.11 1.20 -6.72
N TYR A 98 -13.96 0.97 -7.72
CA TYR A 98 -15.10 1.85 -8.00
C TYR A 98 -16.05 1.99 -6.80
N LYS A 99 -16.33 0.89 -6.08
CA LYS A 99 -17.18 0.91 -4.88
C LYS A 99 -16.52 1.71 -3.75
N ILE A 100 -15.27 1.38 -3.44
CA ILE A 100 -14.49 2.05 -2.39
C ILE A 100 -14.42 3.56 -2.63
N ALA A 101 -14.16 3.98 -3.89
CA ALA A 101 -14.12 5.39 -4.26
C ALA A 101 -15.49 6.05 -4.18
N GLY A 102 -16.55 5.41 -4.69
CA GLY A 102 -17.92 5.92 -4.65
C GLY A 102 -18.46 6.08 -3.23
N GLU A 103 -18.03 5.21 -2.32
CA GLU A 103 -18.40 5.24 -0.90
C GLU A 103 -17.46 6.13 -0.05
N GLN A 104 -16.47 6.76 -0.68
CA GLN A 104 -15.49 7.64 -0.03
C GLN A 104 -14.77 6.97 1.16
N MET A 105 -14.38 5.72 0.99
CA MET A 105 -13.69 4.96 2.03
C MET A 105 -12.19 5.27 2.04
N PRO A 106 -11.61 5.61 3.20
CA PRO A 106 -10.19 5.93 3.29
C PRO A 106 -9.33 4.66 3.24
N CYS A 107 -8.54 4.50 2.18
CA CYS A 107 -7.55 3.43 2.09
C CYS A 107 -6.41 3.79 1.15
N VAL A 108 -5.32 3.06 1.26
CA VAL A 108 -4.20 3.11 0.32
C VAL A 108 -4.01 1.72 -0.27
N PHE A 109 -3.90 1.64 -1.59
CA PHE A 109 -3.38 0.49 -2.31
C PHE A 109 -1.94 0.78 -2.68
N ASP A 110 -0.99 0.02 -2.14
CA ASP A 110 0.42 0.14 -2.51
C ASP A 110 0.73 -0.81 -3.66
N VAL A 111 1.28 -0.25 -4.74
CA VAL A 111 1.48 -0.98 -6.00
C VAL A 111 2.93 -0.87 -6.45
N SER A 112 3.61 -2.01 -6.53
CA SER A 112 4.88 -2.11 -7.27
C SER A 112 4.55 -2.32 -8.75
N ALA A 113 4.38 -1.22 -9.49
CA ALA A 113 3.83 -1.20 -10.83
C ALA A 113 4.59 -2.11 -11.79
N ARG A 114 3.87 -2.95 -12.53
CA ARG A 114 4.42 -3.99 -13.42
C ARG A 114 3.62 -4.05 -14.72
N ALA A 115 4.34 -4.31 -15.82
CA ALA A 115 3.74 -4.49 -17.13
C ALA A 115 2.59 -5.51 -17.12
N LEU A 116 1.53 -5.21 -17.85
CA LEU A 116 0.46 -6.17 -18.08
C LEU A 116 0.92 -7.26 -19.05
N ALA A 117 0.60 -8.51 -18.77
CA ALA A 117 0.79 -9.60 -19.72
C ALA A 117 -0.15 -9.40 -20.90
N SER A 118 0.41 -9.34 -22.11
CA SER A 118 -0.34 -9.28 -23.36
C SER A 118 0.06 -10.43 -24.28
N HIS A 119 1.18 -10.32 -25.01
CA HIS A 119 1.70 -11.43 -25.83
C HIS A 119 2.55 -12.41 -25.04
N ALA A 120 3.24 -11.92 -23.99
CA ALA A 120 4.04 -12.71 -23.09
C ALA A 120 4.02 -12.11 -21.68
N LEU A 121 4.37 -12.93 -20.69
CA LEU A 121 4.56 -12.43 -19.33
C LEU A 121 5.77 -11.50 -19.29
N ASN A 122 5.58 -10.33 -18.71
CA ASN A 122 6.66 -9.39 -18.41
C ASN A 122 6.54 -8.97 -16.95
N ILE A 123 7.61 -9.13 -16.19
CA ILE A 123 7.62 -8.84 -14.73
C ILE A 123 8.25 -7.50 -14.39
N PHE A 124 8.84 -6.80 -15.36
CA PHE A 124 9.51 -5.51 -15.12
C PHE A 124 8.54 -4.35 -14.93
N GLY A 125 9.09 -3.26 -14.35
CA GLY A 125 8.35 -2.03 -14.08
C GLY A 125 7.76 -1.42 -15.34
N ASP A 126 6.47 -1.12 -15.26
CA ASP A 126 5.70 -0.45 -16.29
C ASP A 126 4.41 0.08 -15.64
N HIS A 127 3.84 1.15 -16.16
CA HIS A 127 2.66 1.79 -15.58
C HIS A 127 1.34 1.43 -16.27
N SER A 128 1.32 0.42 -17.14
CA SER A 128 0.10 0.00 -17.84
C SER A 128 -1.00 -0.49 -16.87
N ASP A 129 -0.61 -1.12 -15.76
CA ASP A 129 -1.53 -1.58 -14.73
C ASP A 129 -2.20 -0.40 -13.99
N VAL A 130 -1.43 0.56 -13.52
CA VAL A 130 -1.97 1.73 -12.81
C VAL A 130 -2.76 2.64 -13.75
N TYR A 131 -2.34 2.79 -15.02
CA TYR A 131 -3.10 3.53 -16.01
C TYR A 131 -4.48 2.91 -16.30
N ALA A 132 -4.60 1.59 -16.24
CA ALA A 132 -5.89 0.91 -16.38
C ALA A 132 -6.86 1.29 -15.23
N CYS A 133 -6.34 1.70 -14.08
CA CYS A 133 -7.13 2.06 -12.90
C CYS A 133 -7.48 3.55 -12.81
N ARG A 134 -6.99 4.40 -13.72
CA ARG A 134 -7.13 5.87 -13.66
C ARG A 134 -8.57 6.39 -13.56
N GLN A 135 -9.55 5.59 -13.98
CA GLN A 135 -10.97 5.99 -13.99
C GLN A 135 -11.74 5.52 -12.76
N THR A 136 -11.09 4.80 -11.83
CA THR A 136 -11.77 4.20 -10.66
C THR A 136 -12.19 5.19 -9.58
N GLY A 137 -11.66 6.42 -9.64
CA GLY A 137 -11.90 7.45 -8.60
C GLY A 137 -10.85 7.46 -7.48
N PHE A 138 -9.85 6.57 -7.54
CA PHE A 138 -8.68 6.66 -6.66
C PHE A 138 -7.80 7.84 -7.07
N ALA A 139 -7.33 8.60 -6.09
CA ALA A 139 -6.21 9.52 -6.31
C ALA A 139 -4.95 8.72 -6.61
N MET A 140 -4.14 9.17 -7.55
CA MET A 140 -2.93 8.46 -7.98
C MET A 140 -1.70 9.23 -7.52
N LEU A 141 -0.81 8.56 -6.79
CA LEU A 141 0.41 9.14 -6.25
C LEU A 141 1.61 8.26 -6.62
N CYS A 142 2.53 8.82 -7.41
CA CYS A 142 3.72 8.11 -7.90
C CYS A 142 4.96 8.50 -7.08
N SER A 143 5.77 7.51 -6.73
CA SER A 143 7.08 7.70 -6.11
C SER A 143 8.18 7.19 -7.05
N SER A 144 9.27 7.96 -7.20
CA SER A 144 10.37 7.66 -8.12
C SER A 144 11.67 7.22 -7.43
N SER A 145 11.70 7.25 -6.10
CA SER A 145 12.84 6.82 -5.29
C SER A 145 12.39 6.18 -3.99
N VAL A 146 13.25 5.42 -3.33
CA VAL A 146 12.94 4.77 -2.05
C VAL A 146 12.61 5.80 -0.95
N GLN A 147 13.27 6.98 -0.97
CA GLN A 147 12.93 8.06 -0.04
C GLN A 147 11.52 8.61 -0.31
N GLU A 148 11.17 8.80 -1.58
CA GLU A 148 9.81 9.24 -1.93
C GLU A 148 8.75 8.19 -1.58
N VAL A 149 9.04 6.88 -1.72
CA VAL A 149 8.12 5.83 -1.27
C VAL A 149 7.82 5.97 0.23
N MET A 150 8.86 6.24 1.04
CA MET A 150 8.71 6.48 2.48
C MET A 150 7.88 7.72 2.77
N ASP A 151 8.17 8.84 2.09
CA ASP A 151 7.56 10.13 2.38
C ASP A 151 6.16 10.25 1.77
N LEU A 152 5.99 9.92 0.49
CA LEU A 152 4.70 10.00 -0.19
C LEU A 152 3.73 8.90 0.25
N GLY A 153 4.23 7.73 0.66
CA GLY A 153 3.41 6.72 1.32
C GLY A 153 2.77 7.27 2.60
N ALA A 154 3.53 7.99 3.44
CA ALA A 154 2.98 8.67 4.62
C ALA A 154 1.93 9.73 4.24
N VAL A 155 2.22 10.53 3.21
CA VAL A 155 1.27 11.52 2.68
C VAL A 155 -0.01 10.83 2.18
N ALA A 156 0.08 9.71 1.47
CA ALA A 156 -1.06 8.96 0.97
C ALA A 156 -1.99 8.54 2.11
N HIS A 157 -1.45 7.92 3.17
CA HIS A 157 -2.24 7.48 4.33
C HIS A 157 -2.85 8.66 5.09
N LEU A 158 -2.10 9.72 5.35
CA LEU A 158 -2.62 10.91 6.03
C LEU A 158 -3.70 11.62 5.20
N ALA A 159 -3.48 11.74 3.88
CA ALA A 159 -4.41 12.38 2.97
C ALA A 159 -5.73 11.60 2.83
N THR A 160 -5.66 10.26 2.70
CA THR A 160 -6.88 9.44 2.58
C THR A 160 -7.73 9.48 3.85
N ILE A 161 -7.10 9.45 5.04
CA ILE A 161 -7.82 9.55 6.32
C ILE A 161 -8.51 10.92 6.43
N LYS A 162 -7.80 12.00 6.08
CA LYS A 162 -8.33 13.37 6.19
C LYS A 162 -9.35 13.70 5.11
N GLY A 163 -9.06 13.32 3.86
CA GLY A 163 -9.84 13.68 2.68
C GLY A 163 -10.95 12.72 2.32
N ARG A 164 -10.96 11.51 2.89
CA ARG A 164 -11.87 10.41 2.55
C ARG A 164 -11.87 10.09 1.05
N VAL A 165 -10.71 10.17 0.43
CA VAL A 165 -10.47 9.78 -0.96
C VAL A 165 -9.46 8.64 -0.95
N PRO A 166 -9.78 7.46 -1.50
CA PRO A 166 -8.82 6.37 -1.56
C PRO A 166 -7.64 6.73 -2.48
N VAL A 167 -6.47 6.22 -2.16
CA VAL A 167 -5.23 6.53 -2.87
C VAL A 167 -4.62 5.26 -3.45
N LEU A 168 -4.22 5.30 -4.70
CA LEU A 168 -3.33 4.36 -5.35
C LEU A 168 -1.91 4.92 -5.27
N HIS A 169 -1.12 4.46 -4.32
CA HIS A 169 0.29 4.80 -4.20
C HIS A 169 1.13 3.78 -4.95
N PHE A 170 1.92 4.23 -5.92
CA PHE A 170 2.67 3.31 -6.78
C PHE A 170 4.08 3.79 -7.09
N PHE A 171 4.93 2.84 -7.40
CA PHE A 171 6.34 3.03 -7.77
C PHE A 171 6.78 1.88 -8.69
N ASP A 172 7.88 2.07 -9.42
CA ASP A 172 8.36 1.08 -10.39
C ASP A 172 8.70 -0.26 -9.72
N GLY A 173 8.09 -1.33 -10.22
CA GLY A 173 8.43 -2.70 -9.87
C GLY A 173 9.84 -3.06 -10.33
N PHE A 174 10.59 -3.80 -9.52
CA PHE A 174 11.99 -4.18 -9.67
C PHE A 174 13.02 -3.04 -9.67
N ARG A 175 12.66 -1.84 -10.10
CA ARG A 175 13.52 -0.67 -9.92
C ARG A 175 13.34 -0.13 -8.51
N THR A 176 12.48 0.83 -8.29
CA THR A 176 12.26 1.45 -6.97
C THR A 176 11.89 0.42 -5.90
N SER A 177 11.07 -0.60 -6.25
CA SER A 177 10.62 -1.60 -5.28
C SER A 177 11.74 -2.44 -4.67
N HIS A 178 12.84 -2.69 -5.42
CA HIS A 178 13.98 -3.53 -5.00
C HIS A 178 15.30 -2.75 -4.94
N GLU A 179 15.29 -1.46 -5.27
CA GLU A 179 16.45 -0.61 -5.14
C GLU A 179 16.77 -0.37 -3.66
N ILE A 180 18.00 -0.67 -3.26
CA ILE A 180 18.47 -0.49 -1.88
C ILE A 180 19.05 0.91 -1.73
N GLN A 181 18.44 1.73 -0.87
CA GLN A 181 18.93 3.07 -0.56
C GLN A 181 19.02 3.28 0.96
N LYS A 182 19.91 4.19 1.38
CA LYS A 182 19.96 4.69 2.75
C LYS A 182 19.08 5.93 2.83
N ILE A 183 17.94 5.80 3.52
CA ILE A 183 16.88 6.80 3.58
C ILE A 183 16.61 7.26 5.00
N GLU A 184 15.96 8.40 5.14
CA GLU A 184 15.36 8.86 6.38
C GLU A 184 14.04 8.13 6.62
N MET A 185 13.95 7.44 7.76
CA MET A 185 12.78 6.64 8.11
C MET A 185 11.87 7.42 9.07
N TRP A 186 10.56 7.39 8.83
CA TRP A 186 9.58 7.93 9.75
C TRP A 186 9.50 7.12 11.04
N ASP A 187 9.45 7.83 12.16
CA ASP A 187 9.13 7.28 13.47
C ASP A 187 7.61 7.19 13.64
N TYR A 188 7.10 6.13 14.27
CA TYR A 188 5.67 5.93 14.47
C TYR A 188 5.04 6.94 15.44
N ASP A 189 5.80 7.44 16.41
CA ASP A 189 5.31 8.50 17.30
C ASP A 189 5.10 9.79 16.51
N CYS A 190 5.98 10.10 15.55
CA CYS A 190 5.82 11.24 14.66
C CYS A 190 4.61 11.08 13.75
N LEU A 191 4.41 9.89 13.18
CA LEU A 191 3.24 9.59 12.34
C LEU A 191 1.94 9.67 13.14
N LEU A 192 1.92 9.16 14.36
CA LEU A 192 0.77 9.27 15.27
C LEU A 192 0.44 10.73 15.58
N TYR A 193 1.44 11.54 15.91
CA TYR A 193 1.24 12.97 16.20
C TYR A 193 0.69 13.75 15.01
N THR A 194 1.14 13.40 13.79
CA THR A 194 0.71 14.07 12.55
C THR A 194 -0.63 13.54 12.05
N SER A 195 -1.04 12.35 12.48
CA SER A 195 -2.27 11.71 12.02
C SER A 195 -3.48 12.57 12.36
N PRO A 196 -4.37 12.86 11.38
CA PRO A 196 -5.68 13.39 11.70
C PRO A 196 -6.39 12.37 12.58
N SER A 197 -7.02 12.81 13.67
CA SER A 197 -7.73 11.88 14.57
C SER A 197 -8.64 10.96 13.76
N PRO A 198 -8.44 9.65 13.78
CA PRO A 198 -9.23 8.72 12.97
C PRO A 198 -10.61 8.43 13.58
N ARG A 199 -10.93 9.05 14.71
CA ARG A 199 -12.16 8.78 15.47
C ARG A 199 -12.85 10.05 15.92
#